data_18a0f531c7defa42b2caa85a9c744843
#
_entry.id   18a0f531c7defa42b2caa85a9c744843
#
_cell.length_a   1.000
_cell.length_b   1.000
_cell.length_c   1.000
_cell.angle_alpha   90.00
_cell.angle_beta   90.00
_cell.angle_gamma   90.00
#
_symmetry.space_group_name_H-M   'P 1'
#
loop_
_entity.id
_entity.type
_entity.pdbx_description
1 polymer ?
#
loop_
_entity_poly.entity_id
_entity_poly.type
_entity_poly.pdbx_seq_one_letter_code
_entity_poly.pdbx_strand_id
1 'polypeptide(L)'
;FDGDDDDFSFHLGYFKDEELICIASFHQKQRENFDGKGYQLRGMATKPEFQGRGVGNELLNFAIVYLRGVKANYLWCNARKVAFRFYLSLGFEFISDEFIMEGIGPHRAMYLKIQ
;
A
#
# COMPACT_ATOMS: atom_id res chain seq x y z
N PHE A 1 9.32 7.93 -7.24
CA PHE A 1 8.86 8.61 -6.02
C PHE A 1 10.05 9.09 -5.21
N ASP A 2 9.87 10.21 -4.52
CA ASP A 2 10.88 10.68 -3.58
C ASP A 2 11.08 9.62 -2.50
N GLY A 3 12.34 9.28 -2.22
CA GLY A 3 12.66 8.30 -1.19
C GLY A 3 12.66 6.85 -1.67
N ASP A 4 12.40 6.58 -2.96
CA ASP A 4 12.42 5.21 -3.47
C ASP A 4 13.82 4.58 -3.38
N ASP A 5 14.85 5.40 -3.35
CA ASP A 5 16.23 4.95 -3.22
C ASP A 5 16.72 4.92 -1.77
N ASP A 6 15.86 5.27 -0.80
CA ASP A 6 16.22 5.22 0.61
C ASP A 6 16.42 3.78 1.06
N ASP A 7 17.31 3.58 2.06
CA ASP A 7 17.56 2.27 2.65
C ASP A 7 16.32 1.67 3.31
N PHE A 8 15.31 2.49 3.59
CA PHE A 8 14.08 2.09 4.26
C PHE A 8 12.93 1.86 3.29
N SER A 9 13.19 1.89 1.99
CA SER A 9 12.21 1.61 0.97
C SER A 9 12.40 0.19 0.45
N PHE A 10 11.31 -0.44 0.03
CA PHE A 10 11.40 -1.71 -0.68
C PHE A 10 10.27 -1.81 -1.69
N HIS A 11 10.46 -2.72 -2.65
CA HIS A 11 9.52 -2.93 -3.73
C HIS A 11 9.20 -4.42 -3.82
N LEU A 12 7.94 -4.73 -4.09
CA LEU A 12 7.50 -6.11 -4.30
C LEU A 12 6.97 -6.25 -5.70
N GLY A 13 7.21 -7.42 -6.29
CA GLY A 13 6.68 -7.76 -7.59
C GLY A 13 5.97 -9.11 -7.53
N TYR A 14 4.88 -9.21 -8.27
CA TYR A 14 4.17 -10.48 -8.45
C TYR A 14 4.43 -10.95 -9.88
N PHE A 15 5.00 -12.13 -10.02
CA PHE A 15 5.37 -12.68 -11.31
C PHE A 15 4.52 -13.91 -11.62
N LYS A 16 4.21 -14.07 -12.89
CA LYS A 16 3.58 -15.29 -13.40
C LYS A 16 4.30 -15.64 -14.72
N ASP A 17 4.85 -16.86 -14.78
CA ASP A 17 5.57 -17.34 -15.97
C ASP A 17 6.64 -16.34 -16.44
N GLU A 18 7.41 -15.80 -15.46
CA GLU A 18 8.48 -14.83 -15.68
C GLU A 18 8.00 -13.44 -16.10
N GLU A 19 6.69 -13.23 -16.17
CA GLU A 19 6.13 -11.92 -16.46
C GLU A 19 5.77 -11.18 -15.17
N LEU A 20 6.22 -9.93 -15.06
CA LEU A 20 5.87 -9.08 -13.93
C LEU A 20 4.46 -8.53 -14.16
N ILE A 21 3.50 -8.90 -13.31
CA ILE A 21 2.11 -8.53 -13.50
C ILE A 21 1.55 -7.57 -12.45
N CYS A 22 2.24 -7.40 -11.32
CA CYS A 22 1.82 -6.45 -10.29
C CYS A 22 3.04 -5.98 -9.53
N ILE A 23 3.08 -4.69 -9.20
CA ILE A 23 4.15 -4.11 -8.39
C ILE A 23 3.55 -3.27 -7.28
N ALA A 24 4.31 -3.13 -6.19
CA ALA A 24 3.97 -2.23 -5.09
C ALA A 24 5.25 -1.68 -4.48
N SER A 25 5.23 -0.40 -4.15
CA SER A 25 6.38 0.31 -3.56
C SER A 25 6.02 0.77 -2.15
N PHE A 26 6.91 0.50 -1.22
CA PHE A 26 6.72 0.78 0.19
C PHE A 26 7.88 1.62 0.70
N HIS A 27 7.57 2.54 1.60
CA HIS A 27 8.55 3.47 2.13
C HIS A 27 8.33 3.63 3.63
N GLN A 28 9.40 3.48 4.42
CA GLN A 28 9.28 3.68 5.85
C GLN A 28 9.01 5.15 6.13
N LYS A 29 7.80 5.44 6.60
CA LYS A 29 7.38 6.80 6.89
C LYS A 29 6.32 6.77 7.97
N GLN A 30 6.60 7.44 9.08
CA GLN A 30 5.64 7.58 10.16
C GLN A 30 4.59 8.61 9.76
N ARG A 31 3.32 8.29 10.00
CA ARG A 31 2.25 9.26 9.81
C ARG A 31 2.12 10.11 11.07
N GLU A 32 1.88 11.41 10.87
CA GLU A 32 1.68 12.35 11.96
C GLU A 32 0.58 11.85 12.91
N ASN A 33 0.83 11.96 14.22
CA ASN A 33 -0.07 11.54 15.30
C ASN A 33 -0.23 10.02 15.44
N PHE A 34 0.61 9.24 14.77
CA PHE A 34 0.64 7.78 14.94
C PHE A 34 1.98 7.37 15.53
N ASP A 35 1.92 6.56 16.59
CA ASP A 35 3.14 6.05 17.22
C ASP A 35 3.60 4.78 16.56
N GLY A 36 4.92 4.56 16.60
CA GLY A 36 5.50 3.33 16.15
C GLY A 36 6.10 3.42 14.75
N LYS A 37 6.55 2.28 14.26
CA LYS A 37 7.22 2.16 12.98
C LYS A 37 6.17 2.00 11.88
N GLY A 38 6.00 3.04 11.07
CA GLY A 38 5.03 3.04 9.99
C GLY A 38 5.66 2.91 8.62
N TYR A 39 4.95 2.25 7.72
CA TYR A 39 5.32 2.20 6.30
C TYR A 39 4.17 2.76 5.48
N GLN A 40 4.53 3.47 4.42
CA GLN A 40 3.56 4.00 3.46
C GLN A 40 3.62 3.18 2.18
N LEU A 41 2.47 2.73 1.72
CA LEU A 41 2.32 2.18 0.37
C LEU A 41 2.18 3.38 -0.57
N ARG A 42 3.18 3.59 -1.43
CA ARG A 42 3.25 4.78 -2.28
C ARG A 42 2.77 4.55 -3.69
N GLY A 43 2.90 3.35 -4.19
CA GLY A 43 2.46 3.05 -5.53
C GLY A 43 2.16 1.57 -5.68
N MET A 44 1.10 1.27 -6.41
CA MET A 44 0.72 -0.09 -6.70
C MET A 44 0.05 -0.12 -8.07
N ALA A 45 0.47 -1.06 -8.90
CA ALA A 45 -0.08 -1.19 -10.24
C ALA A 45 -0.16 -2.65 -10.65
N THR A 46 -1.27 -3.02 -11.26
CA THR A 46 -1.51 -4.37 -11.80
C THR A 46 -1.80 -4.24 -13.28
N LYS A 47 -1.23 -5.13 -14.09
CA LYS A 47 -1.52 -5.14 -15.54
C LYS A 47 -3.03 -5.29 -15.76
N PRO A 48 -3.61 -4.56 -16.71
CA PRO A 48 -5.07 -4.58 -16.93
C PRO A 48 -5.67 -5.97 -17.09
N GLU A 49 -4.99 -6.88 -17.79
CA GLU A 49 -5.51 -8.23 -18.02
C GLU A 49 -5.52 -9.09 -16.76
N PHE A 50 -4.86 -8.66 -15.69
CA PHE A 50 -4.82 -9.38 -14.42
C PHE A 50 -5.60 -8.69 -13.31
N GLN A 51 -6.21 -7.55 -13.58
CA GLN A 51 -7.02 -6.86 -12.59
C GLN A 51 -8.28 -7.67 -12.27
N GLY A 52 -8.71 -7.59 -11.01
CA GLY A 52 -9.91 -8.30 -10.55
C GLY A 52 -9.70 -9.79 -10.30
N ARG A 53 -8.46 -10.28 -10.32
CA ARG A 53 -8.14 -11.68 -10.10
C ARG A 53 -7.47 -11.97 -8.77
N GLY A 54 -7.48 -11.01 -7.85
CA GLY A 54 -6.90 -11.22 -6.52
C GLY A 54 -5.39 -11.06 -6.45
N VAL A 55 -4.73 -10.66 -7.53
CA VAL A 55 -3.26 -10.51 -7.56
C VAL A 55 -2.80 -9.45 -6.57
N GLY A 56 -3.45 -8.29 -6.57
CA GLY A 56 -3.11 -7.21 -5.64
C GLY A 56 -3.33 -7.63 -4.19
N ASN A 57 -4.39 -8.39 -3.93
CA ASN A 57 -4.68 -8.92 -2.60
C ASN A 57 -3.55 -9.84 -2.13
N GLU A 58 -3.10 -10.77 -2.99
CA GLU A 58 -2.00 -11.67 -2.66
C GLU A 58 -0.70 -10.90 -2.39
N LEU A 59 -0.41 -9.90 -3.22
CA LEU A 59 0.80 -9.11 -3.07
C LEU A 59 0.81 -8.35 -1.74
N LEU A 60 -0.31 -7.72 -1.38
CA LEU A 60 -0.40 -6.99 -0.12
C LEU A 60 -0.42 -7.91 1.09
N ASN A 61 -1.01 -9.10 0.99
CA ASN A 61 -0.93 -10.08 2.07
C ASN A 61 0.52 -10.50 2.32
N PHE A 62 1.29 -10.69 1.27
CA PHE A 62 2.71 -10.98 1.38
C PHE A 62 3.44 -9.80 2.05
N ALA A 63 3.12 -8.58 1.63
CA ALA A 63 3.72 -7.37 2.22
C ALA A 63 3.45 -7.27 3.71
N ILE A 64 2.22 -7.59 4.13
CA ILE A 64 1.84 -7.54 5.55
C ILE A 64 2.67 -8.53 6.36
N VAL A 65 2.88 -9.74 5.85
CA VAL A 65 3.72 -10.73 6.51
C VAL A 65 5.17 -10.25 6.60
N TYR A 66 5.69 -9.68 5.51
CA TYR A 66 7.03 -9.11 5.50
C TYR A 66 7.18 -7.99 6.54
N LEU A 67 6.21 -7.07 6.57
CA LEU A 67 6.22 -5.95 7.51
C LEU A 67 6.14 -6.42 8.96
N ARG A 68 5.39 -7.49 9.22
CA ARG A 68 5.34 -8.10 10.55
C ARG A 68 6.72 -8.61 10.95
N GLY A 69 7.44 -9.21 9.99
CA GLY A 69 8.78 -9.75 10.22
C GLY A 69 9.81 -8.66 10.55
N VAL A 70 9.66 -7.46 10.00
CA VAL A 70 10.57 -6.33 10.30
C VAL A 70 10.04 -5.47 11.44
N LYS A 71 9.05 -5.96 12.19
CA LYS A 71 8.50 -5.29 13.38
C LYS A 71 7.81 -3.97 13.10
N ALA A 72 7.22 -3.82 11.92
CA ALA A 72 6.42 -2.64 11.61
C ALA A 72 5.15 -2.64 12.45
N ASN A 73 4.68 -1.46 12.84
CA ASN A 73 3.49 -1.32 13.65
C ASN A 73 2.25 -1.07 12.81
N TYR A 74 2.39 -0.38 11.69
CA TYR A 74 1.26 -0.12 10.81
C TYR A 74 1.71 0.16 9.36
N LEU A 75 0.77 -0.03 8.44
CA LEU A 75 0.90 0.29 7.02
C LEU A 75 -0.19 1.30 6.68
N TRP A 76 0.13 2.36 5.96
CA TRP A 76 -0.85 3.36 5.58
C TRP A 76 -0.68 3.77 4.13
N CYS A 77 -1.72 4.36 3.57
CA CYS A 77 -1.69 4.87 2.21
C CYS A 77 -2.69 6.00 2.04
N ASN A 78 -2.47 6.80 1.01
CA ASN A 78 -3.49 7.74 0.53
C ASN A 78 -4.23 7.04 -0.60
N ALA A 79 -5.38 6.47 -0.27
CA ALA A 79 -6.13 5.63 -1.20
C ALA A 79 -7.04 6.47 -2.10
N ARG A 80 -7.00 6.19 -3.40
CA ARG A 80 -7.96 6.78 -4.34
C ARG A 80 -9.33 6.20 -4.06
N LYS A 81 -10.36 7.01 -4.29
CA LYS A 81 -11.75 6.61 -4.03
C LYS A 81 -12.11 5.29 -4.71
N VAL A 82 -11.64 5.08 -5.94
CA VAL A 82 -11.93 3.85 -6.69
C VAL A 82 -11.33 2.61 -6.04
N ALA A 83 -10.36 2.77 -5.15
CA ALA A 83 -9.68 1.66 -4.48
C ALA A 83 -10.14 1.46 -3.02
N PHE A 84 -11.07 2.25 -2.52
CA PHE A 84 -11.49 2.15 -1.12
C PHE A 84 -11.95 0.73 -0.75
N ARG A 85 -12.78 0.12 -1.58
CA ARG A 85 -13.30 -1.23 -1.32
C ARG A 85 -12.19 -2.27 -1.22
N PHE A 86 -11.19 -2.13 -2.07
CA PHE A 86 -10.06 -3.04 -2.08
C PHE A 86 -9.34 -3.01 -0.73
N TYR A 87 -9.01 -1.80 -0.25
CA TYR A 87 -8.30 -1.67 1.02
C TYR A 87 -9.18 -2.07 2.20
N LEU A 88 -10.46 -1.71 2.18
CA LEU A 88 -11.38 -2.13 3.25
C LEU A 88 -11.46 -3.65 3.34
N SER A 89 -11.44 -4.35 2.21
CA SER A 89 -11.50 -5.82 2.18
C SER A 89 -10.28 -6.46 2.82
N LEU A 90 -9.16 -5.74 2.88
CA LEU A 90 -7.93 -6.21 3.51
C LEU A 90 -7.87 -5.87 5.01
N GLY A 91 -8.83 -5.13 5.50
CA GLY A 91 -8.87 -4.73 6.91
C GLY A 91 -8.38 -3.31 7.18
N PHE A 92 -8.09 -2.54 6.14
CA PHE A 92 -7.73 -1.14 6.32
C PHE A 92 -8.92 -0.34 6.82
N GLU A 93 -8.63 0.73 7.56
CA GLU A 93 -9.63 1.66 8.09
C GLU A 93 -9.34 3.06 7.59
N PHE A 94 -10.39 3.87 7.42
CA PHE A 94 -10.21 5.28 7.09
C PHE A 94 -9.68 6.02 8.32
N ILE A 95 -8.69 6.89 8.09
CA ILE A 95 -8.11 7.72 9.15
C ILE A 95 -8.12 9.20 8.80
N SER A 96 -8.78 9.58 7.70
CA SER A 96 -8.96 10.97 7.33
C SER A 96 -10.28 11.16 6.62
N ASP A 97 -10.73 12.41 6.53
CA ASP A 97 -11.80 12.80 5.64
C ASP A 97 -11.31 12.76 4.19
N GLU A 98 -12.25 12.83 3.26
CA GLU A 98 -11.91 12.88 1.85
C GLU A 98 -11.18 14.19 1.54
N PHE A 99 -10.12 14.10 0.73
CA PHE A 99 -9.38 15.26 0.25
C PHE A 99 -9.11 15.08 -1.24
N ILE A 100 -8.83 16.19 -1.91
CA ILE A 100 -8.59 16.18 -3.34
C ILE A 100 -7.07 16.29 -3.59
N MET A 101 -6.53 15.32 -4.32
CA MET A 101 -5.17 15.41 -4.83
C MET A 101 -5.24 15.99 -6.24
N GLU A 102 -4.62 17.13 -6.42
CA GLU A 102 -4.64 17.85 -7.69
C GLU A 102 -4.18 16.94 -8.84
N GLY A 103 -4.96 16.90 -9.90
CA GLY A 103 -4.65 16.10 -11.08
C GLY A 103 -5.01 14.63 -10.97
N ILE A 104 -5.40 14.14 -9.78
CA ILE A 104 -5.71 12.73 -9.55
C ILE A 104 -7.13 12.51 -9.06
N GLY A 105 -7.63 13.39 -8.19
CA GLY A 105 -9.00 13.32 -7.71
C GLY A 105 -9.12 13.02 -6.21
N PRO A 106 -10.29 12.54 -5.78
CA PRO A 106 -10.58 12.35 -4.35
C PRO A 106 -9.82 11.15 -3.76
N HIS A 107 -9.33 11.35 -2.54
CA HIS A 107 -8.54 10.38 -1.77
C HIS A 107 -8.97 10.40 -0.31
N ARG A 108 -8.68 9.33 0.41
CA ARG A 108 -8.73 9.29 1.87
C ARG A 108 -7.51 8.52 2.37
N ALA A 109 -6.95 8.96 3.48
CA ALA A 109 -5.90 8.19 4.12
C ALA A 109 -6.53 6.97 4.80
N MET A 110 -5.84 5.84 4.67
CA MET A 110 -6.27 4.57 5.25
C MET A 110 -5.07 3.90 5.91
N TYR A 111 -5.30 3.09 6.93
CA TYR A 111 -4.23 2.36 7.58
C TYR A 111 -4.68 0.96 8.01
N LEU A 112 -3.66 0.11 8.17
CA LEU A 112 -3.83 -1.24 8.69
C LEU A 112 -2.85 -1.42 9.84
N LYS A 113 -3.35 -1.81 11.01
CA LYS A 113 -2.48 -2.14 12.13
C LYS A 113 -1.79 -3.47 11.88
N ILE A 114 -0.47 -3.50 11.99
CA ILE A 114 0.32 -4.73 11.80
C ILE A 114 0.57 -5.42 13.13
N GLN A 115 1.04 -4.66 14.13
CA GLN A 115 1.19 -5.20 15.47
C GLN A 115 1.23 -4.13 16.56
#